data_113f59af2b045c4db24b448585bd2799
#
_entry.id   113f59af2b045c4db24b448585bd2799
#
_cell.length_a   1.000
_cell.length_b   1.000
_cell.length_c   1.000
_cell.angle_alpha   90.00
_cell.angle_beta   90.00
_cell.angle_gamma   90.00
#
_symmetry.space_group_name_H-M   'P 1'
#
loop_
_entity.id
_entity.type
_entity.pdbx_description
1 polymer ?
#
loop_
_entity_poly.entity_id
_entity_poly.type
_entity_poly.pdbx_seq_one_letter_code
_entity_poly.pdbx_strand_id
1 'polypeptide(L)'
;PGPWTGASDETEWTSSGNKAKLINNNSIDATENTMVLYRWKSWYSGIHESAVFTKYVDQAPLTASERAQWKAEAKALRAIYYFYLVRTYGPVPVLEDDYALDTPSNELQLSRSTVDRCFDFIVSELKEAQNAGLLEDASSDKTTGVGRIDKAIAQAFIIEALTYRASWLFNGECTYYADMANPDGTRLFPSQPDAATIKADWQKVVTECQKFFADYGNRFQLMYTDKSGK
;
A
#
# COMPACT_ATOMS: atom_id res chain seq x y z
N PRO A 1 -9.67 14.83 4.05
CA PRO A 1 -9.44 13.62 4.82
C PRO A 1 -10.11 12.44 4.12
N GLY A 2 -9.38 11.34 3.99
CA GLY A 2 -9.90 10.14 3.36
C GLY A 2 -10.92 9.42 4.25
N PRO A 3 -11.52 8.33 3.75
CA PRO A 3 -12.50 7.58 4.49
C PRO A 3 -11.95 7.01 5.81
N TRP A 4 -10.65 6.77 5.88
CA TRP A 4 -10.02 6.19 7.08
C TRP A 4 -10.08 7.12 8.29
N THR A 5 -9.62 8.37 8.16
CA THR A 5 -9.72 9.35 9.25
C THR A 5 -11.17 9.75 9.51
N GLY A 6 -11.96 9.97 8.45
CA GLY A 6 -13.35 10.38 8.57
C GLY A 6 -14.32 9.31 9.11
N ALA A 7 -13.87 8.04 9.12
CA ALA A 7 -14.63 6.92 9.66
C ALA A 7 -14.09 6.41 11.00
N SER A 8 -13.05 7.08 11.56
CA SER A 8 -12.51 6.77 12.87
C SER A 8 -13.22 7.57 13.97
N ASP A 9 -12.88 7.28 15.21
CA ASP A 9 -13.31 8.01 16.39
C ASP A 9 -12.62 9.37 16.58
N GLU A 10 -11.58 9.65 15.77
CA GLU A 10 -10.85 10.92 15.80
C GLU A 10 -11.58 12.08 15.13
N THR A 11 -12.52 11.79 14.22
CA THR A 11 -13.17 12.83 13.42
C THR A 11 -14.63 12.49 13.10
N GLU A 12 -15.53 13.42 13.39
CA GLU A 12 -16.92 13.33 12.94
C GLU A 12 -17.21 14.36 11.83
N TRP A 13 -17.91 13.92 10.80
CA TRP A 13 -18.34 14.77 9.71
C TRP A 13 -19.75 15.27 9.91
N THR A 14 -19.91 16.59 9.91
CA THR A 14 -21.22 17.23 10.00
C THR A 14 -21.94 17.28 8.66
N SER A 15 -21.18 17.30 7.53
CA SER A 15 -21.75 17.35 6.18
C SER A 15 -22.34 16.00 5.78
N SER A 16 -23.61 16.02 5.35
CA SER A 16 -24.31 14.84 4.82
C SER A 16 -23.74 14.30 3.51
N GLY A 17 -22.99 15.10 2.78
CA GLY A 17 -22.36 14.69 1.52
C GLY A 17 -21.07 13.89 1.68
N ASN A 18 -20.53 13.76 2.89
CA ASN A 18 -19.32 12.99 3.12
C ASN A 18 -19.61 11.49 3.25
N LYS A 19 -19.01 10.71 2.35
CA LYS A 19 -19.23 9.26 2.30
C LYS A 19 -18.65 8.48 3.50
N ALA A 20 -17.69 9.04 4.24
CA ALA A 20 -17.21 8.44 5.49
C ALA A 20 -18.34 8.30 6.52
N LYS A 21 -19.34 9.17 6.48
CA LYS A 21 -20.53 9.10 7.34
C LYS A 21 -21.35 7.81 7.11
N LEU A 22 -21.32 7.25 5.92
CA LEU A 22 -21.98 5.97 5.63
C LEU A 22 -21.34 4.82 6.42
N ILE A 23 -20.02 4.86 6.59
CA ILE A 23 -19.29 3.88 7.42
C ILE A 23 -19.69 4.06 8.88
N ASN A 24 -19.64 5.29 9.40
CA ASN A 24 -19.96 5.59 10.80
C ASN A 24 -21.41 5.23 11.18
N ASN A 25 -22.33 5.36 10.22
CA ASN A 25 -23.74 5.03 10.42
C ASN A 25 -24.08 3.56 10.06
N ASN A 26 -23.07 2.74 9.76
CA ASN A 26 -23.27 1.36 9.29
C ASN A 26 -24.23 1.25 8.09
N SER A 27 -24.18 2.24 7.20
CA SER A 27 -25.04 2.33 6.00
C SER A 27 -24.30 1.97 4.70
N ILE A 28 -23.06 1.50 4.81
CA ILE A 28 -22.28 1.04 3.66
C ILE A 28 -22.56 -0.44 3.42
N ASP A 29 -22.81 -0.80 2.19
CA ASP A 29 -22.97 -2.18 1.75
C ASP A 29 -22.18 -2.46 0.45
N ALA A 30 -22.18 -3.70 0.00
CA ALA A 30 -21.44 -4.13 -1.20
C ALA A 30 -21.98 -3.50 -2.50
N THR A 31 -23.15 -2.89 -2.48
CA THR A 31 -23.76 -2.22 -3.64
C THR A 31 -23.48 -0.72 -3.67
N GLU A 32 -22.94 -0.15 -2.59
CA GLU A 32 -22.58 1.27 -2.51
C GLU A 32 -21.43 1.60 -3.47
N ASN A 33 -21.78 2.24 -4.57
CA ASN A 33 -20.94 2.37 -5.75
C ASN A 33 -19.85 3.46 -5.63
N THR A 34 -19.94 4.37 -4.68
CA THR A 34 -19.16 5.60 -4.75
C THR A 34 -17.84 5.57 -3.99
N MET A 35 -17.70 4.76 -2.93
CA MET A 35 -16.49 4.71 -2.13
C MET A 35 -15.72 3.42 -2.31
N VAL A 36 -16.42 2.30 -2.32
CA VAL A 36 -15.79 0.97 -2.32
C VAL A 36 -15.51 0.52 -3.75
N LEU A 37 -16.51 0.46 -4.63
CA LEU A 37 -16.34 -0.08 -5.98
C LEU A 37 -15.47 0.80 -6.88
N TYR A 38 -15.59 2.14 -6.76
CA TYR A 38 -14.80 3.06 -7.56
C TYR A 38 -13.31 2.94 -7.24
N ARG A 39 -12.93 2.78 -5.98
CA ARG A 39 -11.51 2.66 -5.57
C ARG A 39 -10.88 1.35 -6.03
N TRP A 40 -11.60 0.25 -6.00
CA TRP A 40 -11.14 -1.01 -6.56
C TRP A 40 -10.69 -0.84 -8.01
N LYS A 41 -11.59 -0.32 -8.84
CA LYS A 41 -11.31 -0.08 -10.26
C LYS A 41 -10.14 0.88 -10.46
N SER A 42 -10.12 2.02 -9.74
CA SER A 42 -9.09 3.05 -9.90
C SER A 42 -7.70 2.54 -9.54
N TRP A 43 -7.58 1.80 -8.44
CA TRP A 43 -6.27 1.29 -8.00
C TRP A 43 -5.77 0.16 -8.90
N TYR A 44 -6.64 -0.74 -9.36
CA TYR A 44 -6.23 -1.74 -10.35
C TYR A 44 -5.89 -1.12 -11.72
N SER A 45 -6.55 -0.03 -12.13
CA SER A 45 -6.09 0.74 -13.30
C SER A 45 -4.69 1.29 -13.10
N GLY A 46 -4.40 1.88 -11.94
CA GLY A 46 -3.05 2.38 -11.63
C GLY A 46 -1.98 1.27 -11.58
N ILE A 47 -2.34 0.08 -11.08
CA ILE A 47 -1.47 -1.11 -11.10
C ILE A 47 -1.17 -1.51 -12.55
N HIS A 48 -2.19 -1.61 -13.38
CA HIS A 48 -2.03 -1.94 -14.80
C HIS A 48 -1.19 -0.90 -15.53
N GLU A 49 -1.48 0.39 -15.37
CA GLU A 49 -0.72 1.48 -15.99
C GLU A 49 0.77 1.44 -15.56
N SER A 50 1.04 1.14 -14.28
CA SER A 50 2.41 0.98 -13.78
C SER A 50 3.13 -0.21 -14.44
N ALA A 51 2.45 -1.33 -14.64
CA ALA A 51 2.99 -2.50 -15.32
C ALA A 51 3.28 -2.21 -16.80
N VAL A 52 2.31 -1.61 -17.51
CA VAL A 52 2.45 -1.18 -18.91
C VAL A 52 3.61 -0.23 -19.07
N PHE A 53 3.70 0.79 -18.19
CA PHE A 53 4.79 1.75 -18.21
C PHE A 53 6.15 1.05 -18.07
N THR A 54 6.29 0.17 -17.08
CA THR A 54 7.53 -0.56 -16.82
C THR A 54 7.97 -1.42 -18.03
N LYS A 55 7.00 -2.00 -18.74
CA LYS A 55 7.23 -2.83 -19.92
C LYS A 55 7.75 -2.03 -21.12
N TYR A 56 7.22 -0.83 -21.33
CA TYR A 56 7.50 -0.07 -22.55
C TYR A 56 8.49 1.09 -22.38
N VAL A 57 8.83 1.50 -21.17
CA VAL A 57 9.72 2.65 -20.92
C VAL A 57 11.12 2.49 -21.51
N ASP A 58 11.55 1.25 -21.76
CA ASP A 58 12.85 0.97 -22.42
C ASP A 58 12.91 1.45 -23.86
N GLN A 59 11.76 1.65 -24.50
CA GLN A 59 11.67 2.16 -25.87
C GLN A 59 11.71 3.70 -25.94
N ALA A 60 11.59 4.38 -24.78
CA ALA A 60 11.64 5.84 -24.73
C ALA A 60 13.08 6.36 -24.84
N PRO A 61 13.28 7.56 -25.47
CA PRO A 61 14.59 8.19 -25.63
C PRO A 61 15.07 8.82 -24.31
N LEU A 62 15.27 7.98 -23.28
CA LEU A 62 15.69 8.35 -21.94
C LEU A 62 17.14 7.93 -21.69
N THR A 63 17.83 8.67 -20.82
CA THR A 63 19.10 8.21 -20.27
C THR A 63 18.91 6.94 -19.41
N ALA A 64 19.96 6.18 -19.20
CA ALA A 64 19.90 4.99 -18.35
C ALA A 64 19.47 5.33 -16.91
N SER A 65 19.91 6.48 -16.39
CA SER A 65 19.54 6.95 -15.04
C SER A 65 18.05 7.31 -14.93
N GLU A 66 17.54 8.10 -15.89
CA GLU A 66 16.11 8.46 -15.92
C GLU A 66 15.22 7.23 -16.04
N ARG A 67 15.62 6.28 -16.89
CA ARG A 67 14.90 5.03 -17.08
C ARG A 67 14.85 4.20 -15.80
N ALA A 68 15.98 4.04 -15.10
CA ALA A 68 16.05 3.33 -13.84
C ALA A 68 15.18 4.01 -12.77
N GLN A 69 15.27 5.34 -12.66
CA GLN A 69 14.46 6.13 -11.73
C GLN A 69 12.96 5.98 -12.00
N TRP A 70 12.52 6.13 -13.25
CA TRP A 70 11.10 6.09 -13.58
C TRP A 70 10.50 4.69 -13.45
N LYS A 71 11.29 3.64 -13.76
CA LYS A 71 10.90 2.25 -13.45
C LYS A 71 10.72 2.04 -11.95
N ALA A 72 11.65 2.54 -11.15
CA ALA A 72 11.59 2.41 -9.69
C ALA A 72 10.37 3.16 -9.12
N GLU A 73 10.05 4.34 -9.62
CA GLU A 73 8.86 5.09 -9.21
C GLU A 73 7.57 4.36 -9.62
N ALA A 74 7.49 3.81 -10.84
CA ALA A 74 6.33 3.04 -11.28
C ALA A 74 6.13 1.78 -10.41
N LYS A 75 7.21 1.09 -10.06
CA LYS A 75 7.20 -0.06 -9.15
C LYS A 75 6.70 0.33 -7.75
N ALA A 76 7.21 1.42 -7.19
CA ALA A 76 6.78 1.94 -5.90
C ALA A 76 5.29 2.36 -5.91
N LEU A 77 4.82 3.01 -6.97
CA LEU A 77 3.40 3.36 -7.15
C LEU A 77 2.53 2.10 -7.17
N ARG A 78 2.92 1.06 -7.91
CA ARG A 78 2.21 -0.21 -7.95
C ARG A 78 2.05 -0.82 -6.56
N ALA A 79 3.13 -0.85 -5.77
CA ALA A 79 3.10 -1.34 -4.41
C ALA A 79 2.15 -0.53 -3.50
N ILE A 80 2.15 0.80 -3.63
CA ILE A 80 1.27 1.69 -2.87
C ILE A 80 -0.21 1.45 -3.23
N TYR A 81 -0.53 1.25 -4.51
CA TYR A 81 -1.89 0.90 -4.90
C TYR A 81 -2.33 -0.45 -4.32
N TYR A 82 -1.45 -1.46 -4.30
CA TYR A 82 -1.73 -2.73 -3.63
C TYR A 82 -1.92 -2.55 -2.13
N PHE A 83 -1.11 -1.73 -1.47
CA PHE A 83 -1.29 -1.43 -0.06
C PHE A 83 -2.67 -0.82 0.22
N TYR A 84 -3.13 0.13 -0.59
CA TYR A 84 -4.46 0.71 -0.45
C TYR A 84 -5.58 -0.30 -0.74
N LEU A 85 -5.40 -1.20 -1.70
CA LEU A 85 -6.33 -2.29 -1.96
C LEU A 85 -6.45 -3.21 -0.74
N VAL A 86 -5.33 -3.71 -0.23
CA VAL A 86 -5.31 -4.65 0.91
C VAL A 86 -5.88 -4.00 2.17
N ARG A 87 -5.51 -2.75 2.45
CA ARG A 87 -6.04 -1.99 3.58
C ARG A 87 -7.56 -1.82 3.52
N THR A 88 -8.13 -1.71 2.32
CA THR A 88 -9.56 -1.43 2.14
C THR A 88 -10.40 -2.70 2.00
N TYR A 89 -9.88 -3.72 1.30
CA TYR A 89 -10.66 -4.91 0.90
C TYR A 89 -10.13 -6.21 1.50
N GLY A 90 -9.07 -6.15 2.30
CA GLY A 90 -8.36 -7.35 2.75
C GLY A 90 -7.56 -8.01 1.62
N PRO A 91 -7.42 -9.33 1.63
CA PRO A 91 -6.69 -10.06 0.58
C PRO A 91 -7.27 -9.80 -0.81
N VAL A 92 -6.40 -9.54 -1.78
CA VAL A 92 -6.77 -9.23 -3.18
C VAL A 92 -5.91 -10.06 -4.15
N PRO A 93 -6.34 -10.25 -5.40
CA PRO A 93 -5.48 -10.84 -6.43
C PRO A 93 -4.20 -10.00 -6.64
N VAL A 94 -3.03 -10.61 -6.51
CA VAL A 94 -1.74 -9.99 -6.84
C VAL A 94 -1.38 -10.38 -8.27
N LEU A 95 -1.30 -9.38 -9.14
CA LEU A 95 -0.90 -9.53 -10.54
C LEU A 95 0.60 -9.29 -10.61
N GLU A 96 1.37 -10.35 -10.85
CA GLU A 96 2.83 -10.25 -10.96
C GLU A 96 3.24 -9.74 -12.35
N ASP A 97 2.51 -10.16 -13.36
CA ASP A 97 2.75 -9.83 -14.75
C ASP A 97 1.68 -8.89 -15.33
N ASP A 98 2.04 -8.20 -16.40
CA ASP A 98 1.11 -7.46 -17.24
C ASP A 98 0.31 -8.43 -18.10
N TYR A 99 -1.00 -8.38 -17.98
CA TYR A 99 -1.89 -9.14 -18.84
C TYR A 99 -2.03 -8.42 -20.18
N ALA A 100 -1.98 -9.19 -21.27
CA ALA A 100 -2.22 -8.64 -22.59
C ALA A 100 -3.63 -8.03 -22.70
N LEU A 101 -3.79 -6.98 -23.51
CA LEU A 101 -5.07 -6.29 -23.68
C LEU A 101 -6.18 -7.21 -24.21
N ASP A 102 -5.81 -8.28 -24.90
CA ASP A 102 -6.69 -9.29 -25.46
C ASP A 102 -6.85 -10.53 -24.58
N THR A 103 -6.36 -10.49 -23.34
CA THR A 103 -6.51 -11.61 -22.40
C THR A 103 -8.00 -11.91 -22.17
N PRO A 104 -8.45 -13.16 -22.40
CA PRO A 104 -9.84 -13.54 -22.23
C PRO A 104 -10.34 -13.27 -20.81
N SER A 105 -11.58 -12.81 -20.67
CA SER A 105 -12.17 -12.44 -19.37
C SER A 105 -12.20 -13.59 -18.35
N ASN A 106 -12.26 -14.83 -18.80
CA ASN A 106 -12.21 -16.01 -17.93
C ASN A 106 -10.81 -16.23 -17.31
N GLU A 107 -9.76 -15.79 -17.99
CA GLU A 107 -8.37 -15.84 -17.46
C GLU A 107 -8.09 -14.70 -16.49
N LEU A 108 -8.90 -13.64 -16.51
CA LEU A 108 -8.83 -12.52 -15.57
C LEU A 108 -9.63 -12.75 -14.27
N GLN A 109 -10.34 -13.88 -14.17
CA GLN A 109 -11.07 -14.27 -12.94
C GLN A 109 -10.11 -14.94 -11.94
N LEU A 110 -9.22 -14.14 -11.37
CA LEU A 110 -8.18 -14.61 -10.48
C LEU A 110 -8.70 -14.77 -9.04
N SER A 111 -8.27 -15.83 -8.38
CA SER A 111 -8.46 -16.02 -6.96
C SER A 111 -7.71 -14.96 -6.16
N ARG A 112 -8.19 -14.64 -4.96
CA ARG A 112 -7.47 -13.75 -4.05
C ARG A 112 -6.16 -14.40 -3.61
N SER A 113 -5.11 -13.62 -3.54
CA SER A 113 -3.87 -13.99 -2.88
C SER A 113 -4.07 -14.00 -1.36
N THR A 114 -3.23 -14.73 -0.62
CA THR A 114 -3.26 -14.68 0.85
C THR A 114 -2.81 -13.30 1.36
N VAL A 115 -3.20 -12.96 2.59
CA VAL A 115 -2.73 -11.75 3.28
C VAL A 115 -1.20 -11.67 3.26
N ASP A 116 -0.53 -12.78 3.59
CA ASP A 116 0.93 -12.85 3.60
C ASP A 116 1.51 -12.53 2.23
N ARG A 117 0.99 -13.18 1.17
CA ARG A 117 1.44 -12.91 -0.20
C ARG A 117 1.24 -11.46 -0.60
N CYS A 118 0.12 -10.83 -0.22
CA CYS A 118 -0.13 -9.43 -0.51
C CYS A 118 0.90 -8.51 0.14
N PHE A 119 1.16 -8.67 1.44
CA PHE A 119 2.11 -7.81 2.16
C PHE A 119 3.56 -8.10 1.75
N ASP A 120 3.93 -9.35 1.51
CA ASP A 120 5.26 -9.71 1.01
C ASP A 120 5.53 -9.07 -0.35
N PHE A 121 4.55 -9.08 -1.26
CA PHE A 121 4.65 -8.41 -2.54
C PHE A 121 4.84 -6.90 -2.38
N ILE A 122 4.01 -6.24 -1.57
CA ILE A 122 4.10 -4.79 -1.31
C ILE A 122 5.50 -4.41 -0.79
N VAL A 123 5.97 -5.12 0.23
CA VAL A 123 7.27 -4.82 0.86
C VAL A 123 8.44 -5.11 -0.09
N SER A 124 8.38 -6.21 -0.85
CA SER A 124 9.39 -6.57 -1.85
C SER A 124 9.50 -5.51 -2.94
N GLU A 125 8.37 -5.12 -3.54
CA GLU A 125 8.34 -4.10 -4.59
C GLU A 125 8.90 -2.74 -4.12
N LEU A 126 8.57 -2.31 -2.90
CA LEU A 126 9.10 -1.07 -2.34
C LEU A 126 10.61 -1.15 -2.07
N LYS A 127 11.10 -2.26 -1.53
CA LYS A 127 12.55 -2.49 -1.31
C LYS A 127 13.32 -2.57 -2.62
N GLU A 128 12.77 -3.26 -3.61
CA GLU A 128 13.36 -3.31 -4.93
C GLU A 128 13.41 -1.93 -5.59
N ALA A 129 12.34 -1.13 -5.47
CA ALA A 129 12.32 0.23 -5.98
C ALA A 129 13.40 1.11 -5.34
N GLN A 130 13.58 1.02 -4.00
CA GLN A 130 14.65 1.74 -3.30
C GLN A 130 16.04 1.39 -3.86
N ASN A 131 16.27 0.12 -4.20
CA ASN A 131 17.57 -0.37 -4.69
C ASN A 131 17.77 -0.13 -6.19
N ALA A 132 16.70 0.04 -6.97
CA ALA A 132 16.75 0.10 -8.43
C ALA A 132 16.92 1.50 -9.01
N GLY A 133 16.66 2.58 -8.24
CA GLY A 133 16.84 3.92 -8.79
C GLY A 133 15.97 5.02 -8.20
N LEU A 134 15.22 4.80 -7.13
CA LEU A 134 14.54 5.90 -6.45
C LEU A 134 15.55 6.94 -5.96
N LEU A 135 15.19 8.21 -6.10
CA LEU A 135 15.99 9.32 -5.60
C LEU A 135 16.09 9.27 -4.06
N GLU A 136 17.23 9.73 -3.54
CA GLU A 136 17.40 9.89 -2.09
C GLU A 136 16.47 10.97 -1.54
N ASP A 137 16.35 12.08 -2.26
CA ASP A 137 15.48 13.20 -1.94
C ASP A 137 14.91 13.81 -3.23
N ALA A 138 13.70 13.41 -3.60
CA ALA A 138 13.02 13.99 -4.75
C ALA A 138 12.66 15.47 -4.52
N SER A 139 12.39 15.88 -3.28
CA SER A 139 12.01 17.25 -2.93
C SER A 139 13.15 18.25 -3.04
N SER A 140 14.38 17.81 -3.25
CA SER A 140 15.54 18.67 -3.53
C SER A 140 15.38 19.45 -4.85
N ASP A 141 14.73 18.87 -5.84
CA ASP A 141 14.28 19.59 -7.04
C ASP A 141 12.90 20.20 -6.77
N LYS A 142 12.89 21.50 -6.56
CA LYS A 142 11.66 22.27 -6.28
C LYS A 142 10.74 22.42 -7.48
N THR A 143 11.22 22.11 -8.68
CA THR A 143 10.48 22.32 -9.94
C THR A 143 9.72 21.06 -10.35
N THR A 144 10.39 19.91 -10.36
CA THR A 144 9.83 18.67 -10.90
C THR A 144 9.82 17.51 -9.89
N GLY A 145 10.51 17.67 -8.77
CA GLY A 145 10.67 16.61 -7.77
C GLY A 145 9.60 16.60 -6.67
N VAL A 146 8.96 17.75 -6.41
CA VAL A 146 7.95 17.83 -5.34
C VAL A 146 6.75 16.96 -5.66
N GLY A 147 6.43 16.05 -4.72
CA GLY A 147 5.33 15.09 -4.87
C GLY A 147 5.71 13.77 -5.56
N ARG A 148 6.94 13.63 -6.04
CA ARG A 148 7.44 12.34 -6.54
C ARG A 148 7.85 11.41 -5.39
N ILE A 149 7.79 10.11 -5.65
CA ILE A 149 8.19 9.11 -4.66
C ILE A 149 9.72 9.05 -4.60
N ASP A 150 10.25 9.12 -3.39
CA ASP A 150 11.67 8.93 -3.09
C ASP A 150 11.87 7.75 -2.11
N LYS A 151 13.13 7.48 -1.75
CA LYS A 151 13.47 6.38 -0.85
C LYS A 151 12.85 6.53 0.54
N ALA A 152 12.73 7.76 1.06
CA ALA A 152 12.13 7.98 2.37
C ALA A 152 10.62 7.70 2.36
N ILE A 153 9.92 8.11 1.30
CA ILE A 153 8.49 7.80 1.10
C ILE A 153 8.29 6.28 0.98
N ALA A 154 9.12 5.59 0.18
CA ALA A 154 9.05 4.15 0.06
C ALA A 154 9.30 3.44 1.40
N GLN A 155 10.28 3.92 2.21
CA GLN A 155 10.54 3.39 3.54
C GLN A 155 9.36 3.60 4.50
N ALA A 156 8.69 4.75 4.45
CA ALA A 156 7.49 5.00 5.24
C ALA A 156 6.35 4.02 4.90
N PHE A 157 6.13 3.73 3.60
CA PHE A 157 5.15 2.74 3.18
C PHE A 157 5.53 1.30 3.55
N ILE A 158 6.82 0.95 3.58
CA ILE A 158 7.29 -0.34 4.10
C ILE A 158 6.89 -0.48 5.57
N ILE A 159 7.16 0.54 6.39
CA ILE A 159 6.82 0.55 7.81
C ILE A 159 5.29 0.44 7.99
N GLU A 160 4.52 1.21 7.23
CA GLU A 160 3.07 1.17 7.31
C GLU A 160 2.52 -0.22 6.92
N ALA A 161 2.99 -0.81 5.83
CA ALA A 161 2.59 -2.15 5.38
C ALA A 161 2.91 -3.22 6.42
N LEU A 162 4.11 -3.21 7.00
CA LEU A 162 4.50 -4.15 8.04
C LEU A 162 3.68 -3.95 9.33
N THR A 163 3.34 -2.71 9.68
CA THR A 163 2.48 -2.38 10.83
C THR A 163 1.08 -2.98 10.64
N TYR A 164 0.49 -2.80 9.44
CA TYR A 164 -0.79 -3.43 9.12
C TYR A 164 -0.70 -4.95 9.18
N ARG A 165 0.36 -5.56 8.59
CA ARG A 165 0.56 -7.00 8.61
C ARG A 165 0.70 -7.56 10.03
N ALA A 166 1.38 -6.85 10.93
CA ALA A 166 1.57 -7.24 12.33
C ALA A 166 0.33 -6.97 13.20
N SER A 167 -0.64 -6.17 12.72
CA SER A 167 -1.83 -5.81 13.49
C SER A 167 -2.77 -6.99 13.69
N TRP A 168 -3.55 -6.95 14.77
CA TRP A 168 -4.52 -7.97 15.15
C TRP A 168 -5.44 -8.42 14.01
N LEU A 169 -5.85 -7.48 13.13
CA LEU A 169 -6.75 -7.78 12.01
C LEU A 169 -6.10 -8.70 10.96
N PHE A 170 -4.81 -8.52 10.70
CA PHE A 170 -4.11 -9.18 9.59
C PHE A 170 -3.14 -10.28 10.01
N ASN A 171 -2.75 -10.33 11.28
CA ASN A 171 -1.75 -11.29 11.76
C ASN A 171 -2.34 -12.69 12.06
N GLY A 172 -3.66 -12.86 11.99
CA GLY A 172 -4.35 -14.12 12.25
C GLY A 172 -4.92 -14.28 13.66
N GLU A 173 -4.79 -13.28 14.54
CA GLU A 173 -5.46 -13.27 15.84
C GLU A 173 -6.97 -12.98 15.70
N CYS A 174 -7.37 -12.26 14.63
CA CYS A 174 -8.74 -11.91 14.36
C CYS A 174 -9.55 -13.12 13.88
N THR A 175 -10.50 -13.57 14.68
CA THR A 175 -11.34 -14.73 14.36
C THR A 175 -12.43 -14.46 13.33
N TYR A 176 -12.75 -13.20 13.04
CA TYR A 176 -13.82 -12.86 12.08
C TYR A 176 -13.54 -13.35 10.66
N TYR A 177 -12.27 -13.49 10.29
CA TYR A 177 -11.85 -13.90 8.94
C TYR A 177 -11.16 -15.28 8.93
N ALA A 178 -11.17 -16.00 10.04
CA ALA A 178 -10.45 -17.28 10.18
C ALA A 178 -10.86 -18.32 9.14
N ASP A 179 -12.12 -18.32 8.73
CA ASP A 179 -12.69 -19.27 7.76
C ASP A 179 -12.75 -18.72 6.33
N MET A 180 -12.22 -17.49 6.10
CA MET A 180 -12.18 -16.94 4.75
C MET A 180 -11.19 -17.73 3.89
N ALA A 181 -11.71 -18.36 2.85
CA ALA A 181 -10.92 -19.17 1.92
C ALA A 181 -11.37 -18.98 0.47
N ASN A 182 -10.47 -19.26 -0.45
CA ASN A 182 -10.80 -19.41 -1.87
C ASN A 182 -11.61 -20.71 -2.11
N PRO A 183 -12.26 -20.85 -3.26
CA PRO A 183 -13.01 -22.06 -3.62
C PRO A 183 -12.17 -23.35 -3.61
N ASP A 184 -10.86 -23.23 -3.79
CA ASP A 184 -9.90 -24.34 -3.73
C ASP A 184 -9.50 -24.75 -2.29
N GLY A 185 -10.05 -24.06 -1.28
CA GLY A 185 -9.74 -24.28 0.14
C GLY A 185 -8.52 -23.53 0.66
N THR A 186 -7.84 -22.74 -0.16
CA THR A 186 -6.70 -21.92 0.30
C THR A 186 -7.19 -20.85 1.27
N ARG A 187 -6.76 -20.92 2.54
CA ARG A 187 -7.08 -19.91 3.54
C ARG A 187 -6.43 -18.58 3.20
N LEU A 188 -7.18 -17.50 3.34
CA LEU A 188 -6.74 -16.15 2.97
C LEU A 188 -6.03 -15.41 4.09
N PHE A 189 -6.36 -15.73 5.34
CA PHE A 189 -5.69 -15.18 6.53
C PHE A 189 -4.86 -16.26 7.23
N PRO A 190 -3.75 -15.87 7.88
CA PRO A 190 -3.00 -16.80 8.73
C PRO A 190 -3.89 -17.33 9.86
N SER A 191 -3.55 -18.48 10.39
CA SER A 191 -4.27 -19.09 11.52
C SER A 191 -3.50 -18.83 12.80
N GLN A 192 -4.19 -18.35 13.82
CA GLN A 192 -3.79 -18.21 15.22
C GLN A 192 -2.27 -18.30 15.48
N PRO A 193 -1.52 -17.19 15.26
CA PRO A 193 -0.08 -17.19 15.46
C PRO A 193 0.26 -17.36 16.94
N ASP A 194 1.38 -17.96 17.23
CA ASP A 194 1.91 -17.98 18.58
C ASP A 194 2.54 -16.61 18.96
N ALA A 195 2.76 -16.40 20.26
CA ALA A 195 3.32 -15.15 20.76
C ALA A 195 4.72 -14.84 20.20
N ALA A 196 5.49 -15.85 19.81
CA ALA A 196 6.82 -15.66 19.24
C ALA A 196 6.71 -15.11 17.82
N THR A 197 5.79 -15.61 17.00
CA THR A 197 5.47 -15.11 15.66
C THR A 197 4.98 -13.67 15.71
N ILE A 198 4.03 -13.34 16.58
CA ILE A 198 3.53 -11.97 16.77
C ILE A 198 4.66 -11.03 17.13
N LYS A 199 5.49 -11.42 18.10
CA LYS A 199 6.65 -10.63 18.51
C LYS A 199 7.66 -10.42 17.37
N ALA A 200 7.90 -11.44 16.56
CA ALA A 200 8.82 -11.36 15.42
C ALA A 200 8.30 -10.39 14.35
N ASP A 201 7.00 -10.36 14.08
CA ASP A 201 6.41 -9.44 13.12
C ASP A 201 6.50 -7.98 13.62
N TRP A 202 6.21 -7.70 14.88
CA TRP A 202 6.43 -6.38 15.46
C TRP A 202 7.92 -5.99 15.51
N GLN A 203 8.82 -6.94 15.69
CA GLN A 203 10.26 -6.66 15.63
C GLN A 203 10.72 -6.22 14.24
N LYS A 204 10.12 -6.74 13.16
CA LYS A 204 10.35 -6.24 11.79
C LYS A 204 9.95 -4.77 11.66
N VAL A 205 8.78 -4.39 12.20
CA VAL A 205 8.33 -2.98 12.22
C VAL A 205 9.35 -2.09 12.94
N VAL A 206 9.76 -2.48 14.14
CA VAL A 206 10.76 -1.73 14.93
C VAL A 206 12.06 -1.55 14.16
N THR A 207 12.53 -2.62 13.51
CA THR A 207 13.79 -2.59 12.73
C THR A 207 13.69 -1.61 11.56
N GLU A 208 12.58 -1.61 10.81
CA GLU A 208 12.41 -0.67 9.70
C GLU A 208 12.19 0.77 10.18
N CYS A 209 11.56 0.99 11.35
CA CYS A 209 11.50 2.31 11.99
C CYS A 209 12.89 2.83 12.39
N GLN A 210 13.69 1.99 13.04
CA GLN A 210 15.07 2.35 13.40
C GLN A 210 15.91 2.70 12.17
N LYS A 211 15.75 1.94 11.10
CA LYS A 211 16.36 2.22 9.81
C LYS A 211 15.92 3.59 9.26
N PHE A 212 14.62 3.92 9.31
CA PHE A 212 14.13 5.22 8.87
C PHE A 212 14.79 6.37 9.63
N PHE A 213 14.88 6.28 10.95
CA PHE A 213 15.53 7.32 11.76
C PHE A 213 17.03 7.42 11.50
N ALA A 214 17.70 6.29 11.27
CA ALA A 214 19.13 6.30 10.94
C ALA A 214 19.39 6.96 9.57
N ASP A 215 18.59 6.63 8.56
CA ASP A 215 18.83 7.06 7.18
C ASP A 215 18.27 8.47 6.91
N TYR A 216 17.14 8.84 7.53
CA TYR A 216 16.38 10.05 7.19
C TYR A 216 16.10 10.99 8.37
N GLY A 217 16.55 10.67 9.60
CA GLY A 217 16.29 11.49 10.78
C GLY A 217 16.87 12.92 10.70
N ASN A 218 17.90 13.12 9.91
CA ASN A 218 18.45 14.47 9.65
C ASN A 218 17.58 15.29 8.70
N ARG A 219 16.76 14.63 7.87
CA ARG A 219 15.89 15.28 6.89
C ARG A 219 14.52 15.62 7.48
N PHE A 220 14.02 14.80 8.39
CA PHE A 220 12.69 14.95 8.99
C PHE A 220 12.81 15.21 10.48
N GLN A 221 12.25 16.33 10.93
CA GLN A 221 12.24 16.74 12.34
C GLN A 221 10.84 17.15 12.75
N LEU A 222 10.51 16.86 14.02
CA LEU A 222 9.29 17.40 14.61
C LEU A 222 9.47 18.93 14.76
N MET A 223 8.50 19.66 14.25
CA MET A 223 8.45 21.11 14.42
C MET A 223 7.93 21.45 15.81
N TYR A 224 8.77 22.10 16.58
CA TYR A 224 8.38 22.72 17.86
C TYR A 224 8.25 24.23 17.61
N THR A 225 7.11 24.81 17.95
CA THR A 225 6.82 26.23 17.69
C THR A 225 7.59 27.15 18.63
N ASP A 226 7.86 26.72 19.86
CA ASP A 226 8.76 27.37 20.81
C ASP A 226 9.05 26.44 22.00
N LYS A 227 9.88 26.96 22.96
CA LYS A 227 10.19 26.24 24.21
C LYS A 227 8.99 26.13 25.17
N SER A 228 7.89 26.82 24.90
CA SER A 228 6.66 26.77 25.70
C SER A 228 5.65 25.75 25.17
N GLY A 229 5.93 25.08 24.05
CA GLY A 229 5.04 24.10 23.44
C GLY A 229 3.78 24.69 22.82
N LYS A 230 3.76 25.99 22.53
CA LYS A 230 2.68 26.68 21.85
C LYS A 230 2.94 26.86 20.38
#